data_f25b3ac097f31656521ff9bfcb9d6195
#
_entry.id   f25b3ac097f31656521ff9bfcb9d6195
#
_cell.length_a   1.000
_cell.length_b   1.000
_cell.length_c   1.000
_cell.angle_alpha   90.00
_cell.angle_beta   90.00
_cell.angle_gamma   90.00
#
_symmetry.space_group_name_H-M   'P 1'
#
loop_
_entity.id
_entity.type
_entity.pdbx_description
1 polymer ?
#
loop_
_entity_poly.entity_id
_entity_poly.type
_entity_poly.pdbx_seq_one_letter_code
_entity_poly.pdbx_strand_id
1 'polypeptide(L)'
;MKYIRKIPATDKEVSTKLVADGWIKLKEPSNLGVSILISVPFMIINGIIFAIIAYYLYPPLKELFNINNDLSITFTVNLVTFLYVIMFFIFMTIHEFLHASFIPKAFSSDKVYWGINGFVGFVYTTEKIKKGRYLIISVMPFILLSMILPFILSILGWLNWFTLFLCLMNAMGSSVDFLNMCLIAVQVPRGSEIINNGFETYFR
;
A
#
# COMPACT_ATOMS: atom_id res chain seq x y z
N MET A 1 -13.35 -14.34 1.91
CA MET A 1 -13.22 -12.93 1.45
C MET A 1 -14.34 -12.61 0.49
N LYS A 2 -15.02 -11.44 0.64
CA LYS A 2 -16.18 -11.03 -0.16
C LYS A 2 -15.86 -9.77 -0.97
N TYR A 3 -16.42 -9.65 -2.19
CA TYR A 3 -16.29 -8.44 -2.99
C TYR A 3 -17.29 -7.37 -2.54
N ILE A 4 -16.82 -6.12 -2.40
CA ILE A 4 -17.66 -4.94 -2.16
C ILE A 4 -17.22 -3.79 -3.06
N ARG A 5 -18.16 -2.96 -3.51
CA ARG A 5 -17.86 -1.83 -4.42
C ARG A 5 -17.20 -0.64 -3.72
N LYS A 6 -17.47 -0.46 -2.43
CA LYS A 6 -16.98 0.68 -1.62
C LYS A 6 -16.72 0.20 -0.21
N ILE A 7 -15.77 0.82 0.46
CA ILE A 7 -15.62 0.68 1.91
C ILE A 7 -16.93 1.19 2.54
N PRO A 8 -17.56 0.41 3.45
CA PRO A 8 -18.79 0.83 4.12
C PRO A 8 -18.59 2.17 4.85
N ALA A 9 -19.63 2.99 4.89
CA ALA A 9 -19.60 4.17 5.75
C ALA A 9 -19.48 3.72 7.22
N THR A 10 -18.92 4.59 8.05
CA THR A 10 -18.85 4.35 9.50
C THR A 10 -20.25 4.20 10.08
N ASP A 11 -20.52 3.09 10.74
CA ASP A 11 -21.76 2.83 11.45
C ASP A 11 -21.70 3.43 12.85
N LYS A 12 -22.56 4.41 13.13
CA LYS A 12 -22.59 5.12 14.42
C LYS A 12 -23.02 4.23 15.59
N GLU A 13 -23.91 3.26 15.36
CA GLU A 13 -24.35 2.33 16.41
C GLU A 13 -23.18 1.40 16.81
N VAL A 14 -22.46 0.89 15.81
CA VAL A 14 -21.27 0.09 16.05
C VAL A 14 -20.18 0.91 16.75
N SER A 15 -19.97 2.17 16.37
CA SER A 15 -19.02 3.07 17.05
C SER A 15 -19.38 3.28 18.52
N THR A 16 -20.65 3.56 18.80
CA THR A 16 -21.15 3.75 20.19
C THR A 16 -20.96 2.49 21.02
N LYS A 17 -21.26 1.33 20.43
CA LYS A 17 -21.08 0.03 21.10
C LYS A 17 -19.60 -0.26 21.37
N LEU A 18 -18.73 -0.02 20.40
CA LEU A 18 -17.28 -0.21 20.59
C LEU A 18 -16.76 0.64 21.75
N VAL A 19 -17.16 1.91 21.82
CA VAL A 19 -16.75 2.81 22.93
C VAL A 19 -17.30 2.32 24.27
N ALA A 20 -18.57 1.88 24.32
CA ALA A 20 -19.18 1.31 25.52
C ALA A 20 -18.46 0.02 25.98
N ASP A 21 -17.96 -0.78 25.04
CA ASP A 21 -17.18 -1.99 25.28
C ASP A 21 -15.70 -1.69 25.64
N GLY A 22 -15.33 -0.43 25.82
CA GLY A 22 -13.97 0.00 26.23
C GLY A 22 -12.96 0.10 25.09
N TRP A 23 -13.40 0.15 23.82
CA TRP A 23 -12.51 0.43 22.69
C TRP A 23 -12.24 1.94 22.59
N ILE A 24 -11.03 2.27 22.23
CA ILE A 24 -10.57 3.66 22.06
C ILE A 24 -10.46 3.94 20.55
N LYS A 25 -11.07 5.04 20.11
CA LYS A 25 -10.95 5.49 18.73
C LYS A 25 -9.55 6.03 18.44
N LEU A 26 -8.94 5.58 17.35
CA LEU A 26 -7.66 6.09 16.87
C LEU A 26 -7.82 7.55 16.39
N LYS A 27 -6.83 8.38 16.67
CA LYS A 27 -6.75 9.72 16.08
C LYS A 27 -6.11 9.58 14.69
N GLU A 28 -6.94 9.64 13.66
CA GLU A 28 -6.57 9.45 12.26
C GLU A 28 -7.21 10.50 11.37
N PRO A 29 -6.72 10.72 10.12
CA PRO A 29 -7.31 11.65 9.17
C PRO A 29 -8.77 11.32 8.87
N SER A 30 -9.59 12.34 8.68
CA SER A 30 -11.06 12.21 8.54
C SER A 30 -11.52 11.55 7.24
N ASN A 31 -10.69 11.50 6.22
CA ASN A 31 -11.00 10.90 4.92
C ASN A 31 -9.73 10.58 4.13
N LEU A 32 -9.89 9.80 3.05
CA LEU A 32 -8.80 9.34 2.21
C LEU A 32 -7.98 10.49 1.59
N GLY A 33 -8.61 11.58 1.15
CA GLY A 33 -7.91 12.72 0.55
C GLY A 33 -6.94 13.38 1.54
N VAL A 34 -7.38 13.57 2.78
CA VAL A 34 -6.53 14.11 3.86
C VAL A 34 -5.42 13.10 4.22
N SER A 35 -5.72 11.79 4.23
CA SER A 35 -4.70 10.76 4.45
C SER A 35 -3.60 10.81 3.39
N ILE A 36 -3.96 10.94 2.11
CA ILE A 36 -3.01 11.06 1.00
C ILE A 36 -2.16 12.33 1.18
N LEU A 37 -2.76 13.47 1.52
CA LEU A 37 -2.02 14.71 1.71
C LEU A 37 -1.01 14.61 2.86
N ILE A 38 -1.43 14.05 3.99
CA ILE A 38 -0.55 13.89 5.17
C ILE A 38 0.52 12.82 4.90
N SER A 39 0.28 11.85 4.01
CA SER A 39 1.25 10.80 3.68
C SER A 39 2.33 11.24 2.68
N VAL A 40 2.27 12.46 2.12
CA VAL A 40 3.28 12.97 1.15
C VAL A 40 4.74 12.84 1.66
N PRO A 41 5.07 13.15 2.92
CA PRO A 41 6.44 12.92 3.43
C PRO A 41 6.87 11.45 3.31
N PHE A 42 5.99 10.50 3.62
CA PHE A 42 6.27 9.06 3.46
C PHE A 42 6.42 8.68 1.99
N MET A 43 5.62 9.27 1.09
CA MET A 43 5.75 9.07 -0.35
C MET A 43 7.15 9.45 -0.84
N ILE A 44 7.66 10.60 -0.41
CA ILE A 44 9.01 11.07 -0.76
C ILE A 44 10.07 10.14 -0.18
N ILE A 45 9.97 9.78 1.09
CA ILE A 45 10.94 8.89 1.76
C ILE A 45 10.96 7.53 1.08
N ASN A 46 9.81 6.91 0.82
CA ASN A 46 9.71 5.62 0.15
C ASN A 46 10.27 5.68 -1.28
N GLY A 47 9.99 6.78 -2.01
CA GLY A 47 10.54 7.04 -3.34
C GLY A 47 12.06 7.14 -3.32
N ILE A 48 12.64 7.85 -2.35
CA ILE A 48 14.10 7.98 -2.17
C ILE A 48 14.72 6.61 -1.83
N ILE A 49 14.13 5.85 -0.91
CA ILE A 49 14.60 4.51 -0.55
C ILE A 49 14.64 3.63 -1.80
N PHE A 50 13.57 3.63 -2.59
CA PHE A 50 13.52 2.86 -3.84
C PHE A 50 14.52 3.37 -4.88
N ALA A 51 14.67 4.69 -5.04
CA ALA A 51 15.62 5.27 -6.00
C ALA A 51 17.07 4.86 -5.68
N ILE A 52 17.43 4.77 -4.40
CA ILE A 52 18.74 4.27 -3.97
C ILE A 52 18.91 2.80 -4.38
N ILE A 53 17.93 1.94 -4.14
CA ILE A 53 17.95 0.53 -4.54
C ILE A 53 18.08 0.41 -6.06
N ALA A 54 17.27 1.13 -6.83
CA ALA A 54 17.26 1.14 -8.28
C ALA A 54 18.61 1.61 -8.86
N TYR A 55 19.22 2.64 -8.26
CA TYR A 55 20.52 3.15 -8.66
C TYR A 55 21.64 2.08 -8.60
N TYR A 56 21.61 1.22 -7.59
CA TYR A 56 22.59 0.14 -7.46
C TYR A 56 22.26 -1.09 -8.32
N LEU A 57 20.97 -1.39 -8.53
CA LEU A 57 20.54 -2.59 -9.24
C LEU A 57 20.48 -2.41 -10.77
N TYR A 58 20.28 -1.19 -11.26
CA TYR A 58 20.05 -0.94 -12.68
C TYR A 58 21.07 0.05 -13.27
N PRO A 59 22.18 -0.45 -13.87
CA PRO A 59 23.24 0.40 -14.42
C PRO A 59 22.77 1.50 -15.38
N PRO A 60 21.77 1.29 -16.28
CA PRO A 60 21.30 2.36 -17.16
C PRO A 60 20.74 3.57 -16.41
N LEU A 61 20.26 3.42 -15.17
CA LEU A 61 19.81 4.55 -14.36
C LEU A 61 20.99 5.47 -13.97
N LYS A 62 22.20 4.93 -13.80
CA LYS A 62 23.41 5.72 -13.51
C LYS A 62 23.81 6.60 -14.69
N GLU A 63 23.58 6.13 -15.91
CA GLU A 63 23.91 6.86 -17.14
C GLU A 63 23.08 8.14 -17.29
N LEU A 64 21.85 8.18 -16.73
CA LEU A 64 21.01 9.39 -16.71
C LEU A 64 21.61 10.53 -15.88
N PHE A 65 22.44 10.21 -14.89
CA PHE A 65 23.11 11.21 -14.05
C PHE A 65 24.47 11.66 -14.62
N ASN A 66 24.86 11.12 -15.78
CA ASN A 66 26.09 11.54 -16.45
C ASN A 66 25.79 12.82 -17.24
N ILE A 67 26.39 13.94 -16.80
CA ILE A 67 26.15 15.31 -17.30
C ILE A 67 26.44 15.45 -18.80
N ASN A 68 27.20 14.51 -19.38
CA ASN A 68 27.61 14.54 -20.78
C ASN A 68 26.61 13.87 -21.75
N ASN A 69 25.50 13.34 -21.26
CA ASN A 69 24.53 12.67 -22.11
C ASN A 69 23.30 13.58 -22.34
N ASP A 70 22.96 13.79 -23.60
CA ASP A 70 21.70 14.44 -23.99
C ASP A 70 20.54 13.53 -23.58
N LEU A 71 19.70 13.98 -22.65
CA LEU A 71 18.50 13.26 -22.24
C LEU A 71 17.39 13.48 -23.24
N SER A 72 17.08 12.48 -24.08
CA SER A 72 15.90 12.49 -24.93
C SER A 72 14.86 11.49 -24.42
N ILE A 73 13.65 11.96 -24.12
CA ILE A 73 12.53 11.12 -23.71
C ILE A 73 11.50 11.08 -24.84
N THR A 74 11.36 9.93 -25.48
CA THR A 74 10.38 9.75 -26.56
C THR A 74 9.20 8.91 -26.05
N PHE A 75 8.00 9.48 -26.09
CA PHE A 75 6.78 8.77 -25.77
C PHE A 75 6.07 8.32 -27.05
N THR A 76 5.95 7.00 -27.21
CA THR A 76 5.21 6.41 -28.33
C THR A 76 3.95 5.74 -27.77
N VAL A 77 2.77 6.24 -28.18
CA VAL A 77 1.48 5.62 -27.79
C VAL A 77 1.12 4.57 -28.83
N ASN A 78 1.12 3.30 -28.39
CA ASN A 78 0.82 2.15 -29.24
C ASN A 78 0.14 1.04 -28.39
N LEU A 79 -0.11 -0.12 -28.99
CA LEU A 79 -0.69 -1.26 -28.28
C LEU A 79 0.10 -1.69 -27.04
N VAL A 80 1.44 -1.59 -27.09
CA VAL A 80 2.32 -1.93 -25.95
C VAL A 80 2.09 -0.99 -24.80
N THR A 81 1.90 0.32 -25.06
CA THR A 81 1.56 1.30 -24.02
C THR A 81 0.26 0.93 -23.31
N PHE A 82 -0.76 0.47 -24.07
CA PHE A 82 -2.01 0.01 -23.49
C PHE A 82 -1.81 -1.24 -22.59
N LEU A 83 -0.98 -2.17 -23.03
CA LEU A 83 -0.63 -3.35 -22.20
C LEU A 83 0.10 -2.93 -20.91
N TYR A 84 0.98 -1.93 -20.95
CA TYR A 84 1.64 -1.40 -19.76
C TYR A 84 0.65 -0.80 -18.77
N VAL A 85 -0.39 -0.10 -19.24
CA VAL A 85 -1.46 0.41 -18.39
C VAL A 85 -2.22 -0.73 -17.71
N ILE A 86 -2.56 -1.79 -18.45
CA ILE A 86 -3.21 -2.98 -17.87
C ILE A 86 -2.31 -3.62 -16.81
N MET A 87 -1.03 -3.82 -17.13
CA MET A 87 -0.05 -4.39 -16.21
C MET A 87 0.11 -3.56 -14.93
N PHE A 88 0.06 -2.23 -15.03
CA PHE A 88 0.06 -1.33 -13.87
C PHE A 88 -1.13 -1.62 -12.94
N PHE A 89 -2.36 -1.72 -13.48
CA PHE A 89 -3.54 -2.03 -12.65
C PHE A 89 -3.49 -3.43 -12.04
N ILE A 90 -2.98 -4.42 -12.78
CA ILE A 90 -2.75 -5.77 -12.25
C ILE A 90 -1.76 -5.69 -11.08
N PHE A 91 -0.66 -4.95 -11.24
CA PHE A 91 0.35 -4.79 -10.21
C PHE A 91 -0.19 -4.13 -8.94
N MET A 92 -0.99 -3.07 -9.09
CA MET A 92 -1.67 -2.42 -7.96
C MET A 92 -2.70 -3.35 -7.30
N THR A 93 -3.35 -4.22 -8.06
CA THR A 93 -4.24 -5.25 -7.51
C THR A 93 -3.46 -6.29 -6.69
N ILE A 94 -2.27 -6.68 -7.16
CA ILE A 94 -1.37 -7.57 -6.39
C ILE A 94 -0.97 -6.90 -5.06
N HIS A 95 -0.70 -5.60 -5.05
CA HIS A 95 -0.43 -4.84 -3.81
C HIS A 95 -1.54 -5.05 -2.77
N GLU A 96 -2.79 -4.86 -3.17
CA GLU A 96 -3.95 -5.04 -2.27
C GLU A 96 -4.10 -6.50 -1.80
N PHE A 97 -3.91 -7.46 -2.70
CA PHE A 97 -3.96 -8.87 -2.33
C PHE A 97 -2.83 -9.28 -1.37
N LEU A 98 -1.68 -8.62 -1.43
CA LEU A 98 -0.63 -8.81 -0.44
C LEU A 98 -1.10 -8.38 0.95
N HIS A 99 -1.75 -7.22 1.11
CA HIS A 99 -2.38 -6.87 2.39
C HIS A 99 -3.30 -7.98 2.88
N ALA A 100 -4.21 -8.45 2.01
CA ALA A 100 -5.15 -9.51 2.36
C ALA A 100 -4.45 -10.80 2.80
N SER A 101 -3.36 -11.20 2.12
CA SER A 101 -2.67 -12.47 2.38
C SER A 101 -2.08 -12.56 3.79
N PHE A 102 -1.76 -11.41 4.40
CA PHE A 102 -1.26 -11.33 5.77
C PHE A 102 -2.35 -11.18 6.83
N ILE A 103 -3.63 -10.99 6.45
CA ILE A 103 -4.76 -11.00 7.39
C ILE A 103 -5.05 -12.45 7.79
N PRO A 104 -5.15 -12.75 9.10
CA PRO A 104 -5.48 -14.11 9.55
C PRO A 104 -6.82 -14.58 8.95
N LYS A 105 -6.81 -15.78 8.37
CA LYS A 105 -8.00 -16.41 7.76
C LYS A 105 -8.67 -15.57 6.66
N ALA A 106 -7.93 -14.69 5.95
CA ALA A 106 -8.49 -13.76 4.96
C ALA A 106 -9.40 -14.45 3.95
N PHE A 107 -8.97 -15.58 3.40
CA PHE A 107 -9.71 -16.28 2.34
C PHE A 107 -10.91 -17.09 2.84
N SER A 108 -10.96 -17.45 4.12
CA SER A 108 -12.06 -18.20 4.74
C SER A 108 -13.00 -17.34 5.58
N SER A 109 -12.60 -16.11 5.93
CA SER A 109 -13.42 -15.21 6.73
C SER A 109 -14.46 -14.45 5.90
N ASP A 110 -15.67 -14.35 6.44
CA ASP A 110 -16.76 -13.52 5.91
C ASP A 110 -16.61 -12.02 6.26
N LYS A 111 -15.61 -11.68 7.08
CA LYS A 111 -15.35 -10.31 7.58
C LYS A 111 -14.18 -9.64 6.86
N VAL A 112 -13.60 -10.28 5.86
CA VAL A 112 -12.58 -9.70 5.00
C VAL A 112 -13.18 -9.43 3.63
N TYR A 113 -13.01 -8.20 3.18
CA TYR A 113 -13.60 -7.67 1.95
C TYR A 113 -12.49 -7.14 1.05
N TRP A 114 -12.73 -7.20 -0.24
CA TRP A 114 -11.90 -6.57 -1.25
C TRP A 114 -12.76 -5.86 -2.27
N GLY A 115 -12.23 -4.89 -2.94
CA GLY A 115 -12.98 -4.18 -3.97
C GLY A 115 -12.11 -3.25 -4.79
N ILE A 116 -12.73 -2.66 -5.81
CA ILE A 116 -12.13 -1.64 -6.66
C ILE A 116 -13.05 -0.43 -6.62
N ASN A 117 -12.51 0.70 -6.19
CA ASN A 117 -13.21 1.99 -6.19
C ASN A 117 -12.53 2.93 -7.20
N GLY A 118 -13.16 3.10 -8.36
CA GLY A 118 -12.53 3.77 -9.49
C GLY A 118 -11.34 2.96 -10.02
N PHE A 119 -10.15 3.52 -9.92
CA PHE A 119 -8.90 2.89 -10.37
C PHE A 119 -8.05 2.32 -9.21
N VAL A 120 -8.54 2.40 -7.99
CA VAL A 120 -7.80 1.98 -6.80
C VAL A 120 -8.46 0.75 -6.19
N GLY A 121 -7.68 -0.30 -6.01
CA GLY A 121 -8.05 -1.46 -5.22
C GLY A 121 -8.06 -1.11 -3.74
N PHE A 122 -8.76 -1.90 -2.94
CA PHE A 122 -8.69 -1.83 -1.49
C PHE A 122 -9.00 -3.18 -0.85
N VAL A 123 -8.44 -3.39 0.32
CA VAL A 123 -8.79 -4.48 1.23
C VAL A 123 -9.30 -3.88 2.53
N TYR A 124 -10.43 -4.38 3.00
CA TYR A 124 -11.08 -3.92 4.21
C TYR A 124 -11.45 -5.11 5.10
N THR A 125 -11.31 -4.98 6.40
CA THR A 125 -11.68 -6.04 7.33
C THR A 125 -12.28 -5.49 8.62
N THR A 126 -13.28 -6.20 9.13
CA THR A 126 -13.83 -6.02 10.47
C THR A 126 -13.37 -7.12 11.44
N GLU A 127 -12.35 -7.90 11.05
CA GLU A 127 -11.69 -8.82 11.98
C GLU A 127 -10.85 -8.05 13.00
N LYS A 128 -10.74 -8.62 14.21
CA LYS A 128 -9.83 -8.14 15.22
C LYS A 128 -8.40 -8.55 14.87
N ILE A 129 -7.52 -7.59 14.74
CA ILE A 129 -6.13 -7.81 14.36
C ILE A 129 -5.23 -7.30 15.48
N LYS A 130 -4.28 -8.13 15.94
CA LYS A 130 -3.27 -7.69 16.92
C LYS A 130 -2.37 -6.63 16.32
N LYS A 131 -1.95 -5.62 17.11
CA LYS A 131 -1.06 -4.53 16.69
C LYS A 131 0.11 -5.00 15.84
N GLY A 132 0.89 -5.96 16.31
CA GLY A 132 2.06 -6.44 15.57
C GLY A 132 1.72 -7.02 14.18
N ARG A 133 0.60 -7.72 14.06
CA ARG A 133 0.12 -8.22 12.77
C ARG A 133 -0.34 -7.09 11.86
N TYR A 134 -1.00 -6.07 12.39
CA TYR A 134 -1.42 -4.90 11.60
C TYR A 134 -0.22 -4.19 11.00
N LEU A 135 0.85 -3.97 11.78
CA LEU A 135 2.09 -3.36 11.29
C LEU A 135 2.72 -4.18 10.14
N ILE A 136 2.71 -5.52 10.27
CA ILE A 136 3.20 -6.41 9.20
C ILE A 136 2.32 -6.26 7.94
N ILE A 137 0.99 -6.33 8.08
CA ILE A 137 0.06 -6.17 6.97
C ILE A 137 0.35 -4.88 6.21
N SER A 138 0.52 -3.76 6.93
CA SER A 138 0.74 -2.44 6.33
C SER A 138 2.04 -2.34 5.54
N VAL A 139 3.14 -2.94 6.00
CA VAL A 139 4.46 -2.76 5.38
C VAL A 139 4.78 -3.78 4.28
N MET A 140 4.08 -4.93 4.25
CA MET A 140 4.45 -6.05 3.38
C MET A 140 4.42 -5.76 1.88
N PRO A 141 3.45 -5.03 1.31
CA PRO A 141 3.50 -4.70 -0.12
C PRO A 141 4.73 -3.88 -0.49
N PHE A 142 5.14 -2.92 0.33
CA PHE A 142 6.36 -2.16 0.11
C PHE A 142 7.61 -3.06 0.14
N ILE A 143 7.75 -3.91 1.16
CA ILE A 143 8.89 -4.82 1.27
C ILE A 143 8.95 -5.78 0.09
N LEU A 144 7.83 -6.42 -0.25
CA LEU A 144 7.82 -7.47 -1.27
C LEU A 144 7.94 -6.89 -2.68
N LEU A 145 7.20 -5.84 -3.01
CA LEU A 145 7.12 -5.32 -4.38
C LEU A 145 8.14 -4.20 -4.68
N SER A 146 8.60 -3.45 -3.68
CA SER A 146 9.53 -2.35 -3.91
C SER A 146 10.94 -2.62 -3.38
N MET A 147 11.12 -3.55 -2.44
CA MET A 147 12.46 -3.91 -1.97
C MET A 147 12.92 -5.26 -2.55
N ILE A 148 12.15 -6.34 -2.37
CA ILE A 148 12.58 -7.70 -2.74
C ILE A 148 12.45 -7.95 -4.24
N LEU A 149 11.32 -7.61 -4.84
CA LEU A 149 11.05 -7.88 -6.24
C LEU A 149 12.11 -7.29 -7.20
N PRO A 150 12.62 -6.05 -7.03
CA PRO A 150 13.67 -5.52 -7.90
C PRO A 150 14.94 -6.37 -7.90
N PHE A 151 15.36 -6.93 -6.76
CA PHE A 151 16.48 -7.85 -6.68
C PHE A 151 16.21 -9.14 -7.46
N ILE A 152 15.01 -9.72 -7.31
CA ILE A 152 14.63 -10.93 -8.06
C ILE A 152 14.64 -10.65 -9.55
N LEU A 153 14.04 -9.54 -10.00
CA LEU A 153 14.00 -9.15 -11.41
C LEU A 153 15.42 -8.87 -11.96
N SER A 154 16.31 -8.30 -11.16
CA SER A 154 17.70 -8.08 -11.54
C SER A 154 18.44 -9.40 -11.75
N ILE A 155 18.29 -10.37 -10.85
CA ILE A 155 18.92 -11.70 -10.96
C ILE A 155 18.40 -12.45 -12.20
N LEU A 156 17.11 -12.32 -12.51
CA LEU A 156 16.46 -12.96 -13.66
C LEU A 156 16.75 -12.24 -15.00
N GLY A 157 17.39 -11.06 -14.98
CA GLY A 157 17.58 -10.25 -16.17
C GLY A 157 16.31 -9.56 -16.70
N TRP A 158 15.26 -9.47 -15.88
CA TRP A 158 13.97 -8.88 -16.24
C TRP A 158 13.79 -7.45 -15.70
N LEU A 159 14.79 -6.92 -15.00
CA LEU A 159 14.77 -5.55 -14.53
C LEU A 159 14.95 -4.59 -15.72
N ASN A 160 13.97 -3.73 -15.95
CA ASN A 160 13.93 -2.74 -17.03
C ASN A 160 13.18 -1.49 -16.57
N TRP A 161 13.13 -0.45 -17.41
CA TRP A 161 12.49 0.83 -17.08
C TRP A 161 11.02 0.68 -16.64
N PHE A 162 10.26 -0.23 -17.28
CA PHE A 162 8.86 -0.43 -16.93
C PHE A 162 8.71 -1.13 -15.57
N THR A 163 9.48 -2.18 -15.31
CA THR A 163 9.43 -2.87 -14.01
C THR A 163 9.94 -1.99 -12.87
N LEU A 164 10.95 -1.15 -13.12
CA LEU A 164 11.37 -0.12 -12.17
C LEU A 164 10.27 0.90 -11.90
N PHE A 165 9.58 1.35 -12.94
CA PHE A 165 8.44 2.25 -12.79
C PHE A 165 7.33 1.64 -11.92
N LEU A 166 6.98 0.37 -12.15
CA LEU A 166 5.98 -0.33 -11.32
C LEU A 166 6.40 -0.39 -9.84
N CYS A 167 7.64 -0.77 -9.57
CA CYS A 167 8.16 -0.85 -8.21
C CYS A 167 8.24 0.54 -7.52
N LEU A 168 8.59 1.60 -8.28
CA LEU A 168 8.57 2.99 -7.79
C LEU A 168 7.15 3.44 -7.45
N MET A 169 6.18 3.18 -8.35
CA MET A 169 4.78 3.53 -8.10
C MET A 169 4.24 2.82 -6.87
N ASN A 170 4.60 1.55 -6.67
CA ASN A 170 4.26 0.83 -5.45
C ASN A 170 4.92 1.44 -4.20
N ALA A 171 6.21 1.80 -4.28
CA ALA A 171 6.91 2.42 -3.16
C ALA A 171 6.23 3.72 -2.71
N MET A 172 5.94 4.59 -3.68
CA MET A 172 5.25 5.87 -3.43
C MET A 172 3.81 5.66 -3.00
N GLY A 173 3.09 4.71 -3.62
CA GLY A 173 1.70 4.37 -3.31
C GLY A 173 1.52 3.81 -1.89
N SER A 174 2.52 3.11 -1.35
CA SER A 174 2.50 2.61 0.04
C SER A 174 2.58 3.72 1.11
N SER A 175 2.57 4.99 0.72
CA SER A 175 2.70 6.12 1.66
C SER A 175 1.58 6.17 2.70
N VAL A 176 0.34 5.89 2.32
CA VAL A 176 -0.80 5.84 3.24
C VAL A 176 -0.69 4.66 4.20
N ASP A 177 -0.14 3.52 3.75
CA ASP A 177 0.11 2.36 4.61
C ASP A 177 1.16 2.70 5.68
N PHE A 178 2.22 3.42 5.30
CA PHE A 178 3.23 3.92 6.25
C PHE A 178 2.65 4.92 7.23
N LEU A 179 1.77 5.83 6.78
CA LEU A 179 1.06 6.74 7.66
C LEU A 179 0.23 5.94 8.69
N ASN A 180 -0.60 5.01 8.24
CA ASN A 180 -1.43 4.18 9.11
C ASN A 180 -0.57 3.34 10.06
N MET A 181 0.52 2.76 9.57
CA MET A 181 1.49 2.04 10.38
C MET A 181 2.07 2.93 11.50
N CYS A 182 2.47 4.18 11.20
CA CYS A 182 2.99 5.11 12.18
C CYS A 182 1.93 5.52 13.21
N LEU A 183 0.70 5.82 12.78
CA LEU A 183 -0.40 6.16 13.68
C LEU A 183 -0.68 5.03 14.68
N ILE A 184 -0.72 3.78 14.20
CA ILE A 184 -0.89 2.58 15.04
C ILE A 184 0.34 2.35 15.93
N ALA A 185 1.55 2.52 15.41
CA ALA A 185 2.77 2.30 16.18
C ALA A 185 2.84 3.22 17.40
N VAL A 186 2.45 4.49 17.21
CA VAL A 186 2.55 5.55 18.27
C VAL A 186 1.37 5.51 19.24
N GLN A 187 0.14 5.31 18.75
CA GLN A 187 -1.05 5.49 19.59
C GLN A 187 -1.53 4.20 20.25
N VAL A 188 -1.27 3.04 19.65
CA VAL A 188 -1.80 1.76 20.13
C VAL A 188 -0.79 1.08 21.07
N PRO A 189 -1.15 0.66 22.28
CA PRO A 189 -0.27 -0.08 23.17
C PRO A 189 0.15 -1.45 22.60
N ARG A 190 1.26 -2.01 23.11
CA ARG A 190 1.68 -3.37 22.74
C ARG A 190 0.64 -4.40 23.22
N GLY A 191 0.37 -5.39 22.39
CA GLY A 191 -0.58 -6.46 22.72
C GLY A 191 -2.03 -6.14 22.42
N SER A 192 -2.37 -4.88 22.14
CA SER A 192 -3.73 -4.46 21.79
C SER A 192 -4.25 -5.09 20.51
N GLU A 193 -5.56 -5.23 20.46
CA GLU A 193 -6.33 -5.57 19.26
C GLU A 193 -6.83 -4.31 18.56
N ILE A 194 -6.94 -4.37 17.25
CA ILE A 194 -7.41 -3.31 16.36
C ILE A 194 -8.60 -3.83 15.59
N ILE A 195 -9.63 -3.01 15.41
CA ILE A 195 -10.81 -3.28 14.60
C ILE A 195 -11.19 -2.03 13.79
N ASN A 196 -11.66 -2.23 12.56
CA ASN A 196 -12.15 -1.14 11.72
C ASN A 196 -13.68 -1.13 11.69
N ASN A 197 -14.26 0.09 11.68
CA ASN A 197 -15.65 0.35 11.42
C ASN A 197 -15.77 1.45 10.35
N GLY A 198 -15.91 1.04 9.10
CA GLY A 198 -15.84 1.97 7.96
C GLY A 198 -14.47 2.64 7.86
N PHE A 199 -14.46 3.97 7.93
CA PHE A 199 -13.26 4.78 7.92
C PHE A 199 -12.69 5.07 9.32
N GLU A 200 -13.23 4.45 10.35
CA GLU A 200 -12.76 4.61 11.71
C GLU A 200 -12.08 3.36 12.24
N THR A 201 -10.94 3.57 12.90
CA THR A 201 -10.12 2.52 13.52
C THR A 201 -10.24 2.62 15.04
N TYR A 202 -10.43 1.49 15.69
CA TYR A 202 -10.52 1.37 17.15
C TYR A 202 -9.51 0.36 17.66
N PHE A 203 -9.04 0.55 18.90
CA PHE A 203 -8.12 -0.38 19.56
C PHE A 203 -8.50 -0.59 21.04
N ARG A 204 -8.12 -1.76 21.55
CA ARG A 204 -8.31 -2.12 22.96
C ARG A 204 -7.20 -3.05 23.43
#